data_40fbe38bab59780a77db5c856e04cede
#
_entry.id   40fbe38bab59780a77db5c856e04cede
#
_cell.length_a   1.000
_cell.length_b   1.000
_cell.length_c   1.000
_cell.angle_alpha   90.00
_cell.angle_beta   90.00
_cell.angle_gamma   90.00
#
_symmetry.space_group_name_H-M   'P 1'
#
loop_
_entity.id
_entity.type
_entity.pdbx_description
1 polymer ?
#
loop_
_entity_poly.entity_id
_entity_poly.type
_entity_poly.pdbx_seq_one_letter_code
_entity_poly.pdbx_strand_id
1 'polypeptide(L)'
;GTNTRSKLFHLEGDPDHPVSRGALCPKGAGALDYVNSESRVLYPEYRAPGSDKWERISWKDAIKRISRLLKDDRDANFVEKDASGKTVNRWTTTGIMTASATSNEAALLTHKWVRMLGMVPMCNQANTWHGPTVASLAPSFGRGAMTNNWVDIKNANLIIVQGGNPAEAHPVGFRWAIEAKKNGAKIIVVDPRFNRTASVADLHAPIRSGTDIAFLMGVIRYLLETNQIQHEYVKHYTNASFLIDEGFKFEDGLFVGFDEEKHAYD
;
A
#
# COMPACT_ATOMS: atom_id res chain seq x y z
N GLY A 1 -34.93 -10.77 -1.29
CA GLY A 1 -34.08 -11.56 -0.38
C GLY A 1 -34.66 -11.58 1.01
N THR A 2 -34.84 -12.79 1.52
CA THR A 2 -35.23 -12.99 2.91
C THR A 2 -34.16 -12.44 3.84
N ASN A 3 -34.51 -11.47 4.67
CA ASN A 3 -33.67 -10.97 5.75
C ASN A 3 -33.49 -12.07 6.80
N THR A 4 -32.56 -12.98 6.57
CA THR A 4 -32.11 -13.92 7.60
C THR A 4 -31.21 -13.16 8.57
N ARG A 5 -31.68 -12.98 9.79
CA ARG A 5 -30.83 -12.54 10.91
C ARG A 5 -29.86 -13.66 11.23
N SER A 6 -28.65 -13.59 10.69
CA SER A 6 -27.58 -14.50 11.09
C SER A 6 -26.72 -13.86 12.18
N LYS A 7 -26.34 -14.64 13.16
CA LYS A 7 -25.38 -14.25 14.20
C LYS A 7 -24.14 -15.10 14.04
N LEU A 8 -22.99 -14.44 13.89
CA LEU A 8 -21.71 -15.13 13.92
C LEU A 8 -21.43 -15.58 15.37
N PHE A 9 -21.24 -16.87 15.60
CA PHE A 9 -21.02 -17.44 16.93
C PHE A 9 -19.67 -18.15 17.07
N HIS A 10 -18.99 -18.42 15.98
CA HIS A 10 -17.69 -19.07 15.98
C HIS A 10 -16.86 -18.61 14.79
N LEU A 11 -15.55 -18.50 15.00
CA LEU A 11 -14.57 -18.18 13.98
C LEU A 11 -13.24 -18.86 14.32
N GLU A 12 -12.71 -19.62 13.37
CA GLU A 12 -11.41 -20.28 13.50
C GLU A 12 -10.65 -20.22 12.16
N GLY A 13 -9.35 -20.50 12.20
CA GLY A 13 -8.54 -20.61 10.99
C GLY A 13 -8.67 -21.99 10.37
N ASP A 14 -8.62 -22.03 9.05
CA ASP A 14 -8.63 -23.27 8.28
C ASP A 14 -7.26 -24.00 8.42
N PRO A 15 -7.20 -25.17 9.08
CA PRO A 15 -5.94 -25.90 9.26
C PRO A 15 -5.34 -26.41 7.94
N ASP A 16 -6.16 -26.58 6.90
CA ASP A 16 -5.71 -27.07 5.60
C ASP A 16 -5.21 -25.93 4.69
N HIS A 17 -5.37 -24.67 5.12
CA HIS A 17 -4.87 -23.54 4.36
C HIS A 17 -3.34 -23.54 4.30
N PRO A 18 -2.71 -23.55 3.10
CA PRO A 18 -1.27 -23.80 2.95
C PRO A 18 -0.38 -22.73 3.60
N VAL A 19 -0.84 -21.49 3.69
CA VAL A 19 -0.06 -20.38 4.26
C VAL A 19 -0.29 -20.23 5.76
N SER A 20 -1.55 -20.19 6.20
CA SER A 20 -1.88 -19.95 7.62
C SER A 20 -1.83 -21.19 8.48
N ARG A 21 -2.12 -22.38 7.94
CA ARG A 21 -2.18 -23.65 8.67
C ARG A 21 -3.05 -23.53 9.94
N GLY A 22 -4.20 -22.90 9.81
CA GLY A 22 -5.14 -22.67 10.93
C GLY A 22 -4.78 -21.51 11.85
N ALA A 23 -3.65 -20.82 11.65
CA ALA A 23 -3.29 -19.67 12.48
C ALA A 23 -4.10 -18.42 12.11
N LEU A 24 -4.53 -17.69 13.12
CA LEU A 24 -5.11 -16.36 13.03
C LEU A 24 -4.18 -15.32 13.65
N CYS A 25 -4.12 -14.15 13.07
CA CYS A 25 -3.55 -12.98 13.74
C CYS A 25 -4.54 -12.40 14.75
N PRO A 26 -4.15 -11.48 15.65
CA PRO A 26 -5.07 -10.87 16.61
C PRO A 26 -6.33 -10.26 15.99
N LYS A 27 -6.23 -9.72 14.76
CA LYS A 27 -7.38 -9.18 14.02
C LYS A 27 -8.39 -10.27 13.65
N GLY A 28 -7.89 -11.39 13.12
CA GLY A 28 -8.73 -12.53 12.78
C GLY A 28 -9.33 -13.18 14.03
N ALA A 29 -8.54 -13.36 15.09
CA ALA A 29 -9.00 -13.93 16.37
C ALA A 29 -10.08 -13.05 17.04
N GLY A 30 -9.93 -11.71 16.96
CA GLY A 30 -10.89 -10.77 17.53
C GLY A 30 -12.07 -10.43 16.60
N ALA A 31 -12.14 -11.01 15.40
CA ALA A 31 -13.17 -10.65 14.43
C ALA A 31 -14.59 -11.00 14.88
N LEU A 32 -14.75 -12.07 15.67
CA LEU A 32 -16.03 -12.46 16.24
C LEU A 32 -16.61 -11.36 17.16
N ASP A 33 -15.78 -10.86 18.07
CA ASP A 33 -16.17 -9.79 18.99
C ASP A 33 -16.39 -8.48 18.24
N TYR A 34 -15.53 -8.17 17.28
CA TYR A 34 -15.68 -6.99 16.44
C TYR A 34 -17.00 -6.97 15.67
N VAL A 35 -17.38 -8.08 15.03
CA VAL A 35 -18.61 -8.18 14.24
C VAL A 35 -19.84 -8.07 15.10
N ASN A 36 -19.82 -8.68 16.30
CA ASN A 36 -20.95 -8.70 17.23
C ASN A 36 -20.94 -7.55 18.26
N SER A 37 -19.96 -6.65 18.21
CA SER A 37 -19.79 -5.58 19.20
C SER A 37 -21.01 -4.66 19.24
N GLU A 38 -21.51 -4.41 20.45
CA GLU A 38 -22.57 -3.43 20.70
C GLU A 38 -22.10 -1.98 20.53
N SER A 39 -20.78 -1.75 20.56
CA SER A 39 -20.18 -0.43 20.37
C SER A 39 -20.05 -0.02 18.90
N ARG A 40 -20.44 -0.89 17.95
CA ARG A 40 -20.41 -0.54 16.51
C ARG A 40 -21.39 0.59 16.23
N VAL A 41 -20.90 1.58 15.47
CA VAL A 41 -21.76 2.66 14.96
C VAL A 41 -22.66 2.10 13.86
N LEU A 42 -23.94 1.90 14.20
CA LEU A 42 -24.95 1.32 13.30
C LEU A 42 -25.81 2.38 12.58
N TYR A 43 -25.78 3.60 13.08
CA TYR A 43 -26.61 4.70 12.61
C TYR A 43 -25.77 5.95 12.46
N PRO A 44 -26.17 6.86 11.54
CA PRO A 44 -25.48 8.11 11.40
C PRO A 44 -25.58 8.99 12.66
N GLU A 45 -24.49 9.64 12.97
CA GLU A 45 -24.39 10.61 14.04
C GLU A 45 -23.92 11.95 13.46
N TYR A 46 -24.47 13.03 13.97
CA TYR A 46 -24.14 14.38 13.58
C TYR A 46 -23.66 15.18 14.77
N ARG A 47 -22.57 15.89 14.58
CA ARG A 47 -22.09 16.88 15.53
C ARG A 47 -22.15 18.26 14.89
N ALA A 48 -22.94 19.15 15.46
CA ALA A 48 -23.05 20.53 14.95
C ALA A 48 -21.71 21.28 15.10
N PRO A 49 -21.40 22.24 14.22
CA PRO A 49 -20.25 23.11 14.37
C PRO A 49 -20.21 23.75 15.76
N GLY A 50 -19.04 23.67 16.43
CA GLY A 50 -18.88 24.20 17.79
C GLY A 50 -19.47 23.34 18.92
N SER A 51 -20.18 22.24 18.62
CA SER A 51 -20.68 21.29 19.61
C SER A 51 -19.64 20.24 19.97
N ASP A 52 -19.67 19.78 21.21
CA ASP A 52 -18.91 18.63 21.72
C ASP A 52 -19.72 17.32 21.73
N LYS A 53 -21.02 17.40 21.35
CA LYS A 53 -21.95 16.26 21.42
C LYS A 53 -22.26 15.71 20.04
N TRP A 54 -22.29 14.37 19.97
CA TRP A 54 -22.79 13.63 18.83
C TRP A 54 -24.26 13.28 19.04
N GLU A 55 -25.09 13.53 18.04
CA GLU A 55 -26.52 13.26 18.06
C GLU A 55 -26.85 12.26 16.94
N ARG A 56 -27.55 11.19 17.30
CA ARG A 56 -28.03 10.23 16.33
C ARG A 56 -29.09 10.87 15.43
N ILE A 57 -28.91 10.75 14.11
CA ILE A 57 -29.88 11.24 13.13
C ILE A 57 -30.37 10.09 12.24
N SER A 58 -31.45 10.32 11.51
CA SER A 58 -31.94 9.33 10.56
C SER A 58 -31.03 9.25 9.32
N TRP A 59 -31.00 8.08 8.66
CA TRP A 59 -30.35 7.92 7.38
C TRP A 59 -30.84 8.94 6.33
N LYS A 60 -32.15 9.21 6.33
CA LYS A 60 -32.76 10.20 5.44
C LYS A 60 -32.18 11.60 5.66
N ASP A 61 -32.04 12.01 6.91
CA ASP A 61 -31.48 13.31 7.25
C ASP A 61 -29.99 13.40 6.94
N ALA A 62 -29.23 12.31 7.24
CA ALA A 62 -27.81 12.25 6.89
C ALA A 62 -27.60 12.38 5.39
N ILE A 63 -28.30 11.59 4.58
CA ILE A 63 -28.20 11.62 3.12
C ILE A 63 -28.61 13.00 2.59
N LYS A 64 -29.72 13.56 3.10
CA LYS A 64 -30.17 14.92 2.68
C LYS A 64 -29.10 15.97 2.94
N ARG A 65 -28.47 15.97 4.13
CA ARG A 65 -27.42 16.93 4.49
C ARG A 65 -26.19 16.77 3.60
N ILE A 66 -25.69 15.53 3.46
CA ILE A 66 -24.53 15.25 2.63
C ILE A 66 -24.78 15.63 1.17
N SER A 67 -25.91 15.22 0.61
CA SER A 67 -26.26 15.55 -0.78
C SER A 67 -26.36 17.05 -1.01
N ARG A 68 -26.88 17.80 -0.02
CA ARG A 68 -26.97 19.27 -0.13
C ARG A 68 -25.59 19.90 -0.17
N LEU A 69 -24.69 19.52 0.75
CA LEU A 69 -23.33 20.03 0.81
C LEU A 69 -22.55 19.72 -0.47
N LEU A 70 -22.66 18.48 -0.97
CA LEU A 70 -22.01 18.06 -2.22
C LEU A 70 -22.54 18.85 -3.41
N LYS A 71 -23.86 19.08 -3.47
CA LYS A 71 -24.46 19.85 -4.56
C LYS A 71 -24.03 21.33 -4.51
N ASP A 72 -24.10 21.94 -3.35
CA ASP A 72 -23.79 23.37 -3.19
C ASP A 72 -22.30 23.62 -3.53
N ASP A 73 -21.38 22.75 -3.08
CA ASP A 73 -19.97 22.87 -3.41
C ASP A 73 -19.70 22.61 -4.89
N ARG A 74 -20.36 21.58 -5.46
CA ARG A 74 -20.20 21.28 -6.89
C ARG A 74 -20.74 22.39 -7.78
N ASP A 75 -21.92 22.93 -7.48
CA ASP A 75 -22.52 24.02 -8.28
C ASP A 75 -21.65 25.27 -8.26
N ALA A 76 -20.95 25.54 -7.14
CA ALA A 76 -20.07 26.69 -6.99
C ALA A 76 -18.68 26.49 -7.65
N ASN A 77 -18.20 25.27 -7.78
CA ASN A 77 -16.79 24.99 -8.09
C ASN A 77 -16.56 24.03 -9.28
N PHE A 78 -17.62 23.62 -9.98
CA PHE A 78 -17.48 22.76 -11.15
C PHE A 78 -16.91 23.54 -12.33
N VAL A 79 -15.85 23.01 -12.94
CA VAL A 79 -15.20 23.63 -14.10
C VAL A 79 -15.48 22.79 -15.34
N GLU A 80 -16.32 23.32 -16.24
CA GLU A 80 -16.62 22.67 -17.52
C GLU A 80 -15.45 22.77 -18.50
N LYS A 81 -14.88 23.98 -18.62
CA LYS A 81 -13.74 24.27 -19.51
C LYS A 81 -12.61 24.93 -18.73
N ASP A 82 -11.39 24.60 -19.03
CA ASP A 82 -10.20 25.24 -18.47
C ASP A 82 -9.90 26.60 -19.13
N ALA A 83 -8.84 27.26 -18.67
CA ALA A 83 -8.43 28.57 -19.18
C ALA A 83 -8.05 28.55 -20.67
N SER A 84 -7.70 27.38 -21.24
CA SER A 84 -7.41 27.21 -22.67
C SER A 84 -8.64 26.91 -23.51
N GLY A 85 -9.83 26.82 -22.91
CA GLY A 85 -11.10 26.49 -23.57
C GLY A 85 -11.33 24.98 -23.77
N LYS A 86 -10.43 24.13 -23.27
CA LYS A 86 -10.55 22.67 -23.34
C LYS A 86 -11.61 22.18 -22.34
N THR A 87 -12.51 21.32 -22.79
CA THR A 87 -13.50 20.67 -21.93
C THR A 87 -12.83 19.72 -20.96
N VAL A 88 -12.97 19.98 -19.66
CA VAL A 88 -12.35 19.21 -18.57
C VAL A 88 -13.38 18.57 -17.63
N ASN A 89 -14.58 19.12 -17.51
CA ASN A 89 -15.68 18.60 -16.68
C ASN A 89 -15.22 18.13 -15.29
N ARG A 90 -14.48 18.99 -14.56
CA ARG A 90 -13.82 18.61 -13.30
C ARG A 90 -14.38 19.35 -12.10
N TRP A 91 -14.38 18.66 -10.98
CA TRP A 91 -14.69 19.18 -9.66
C TRP A 91 -13.58 18.76 -8.68
N THR A 92 -12.86 19.73 -8.11
CA THR A 92 -11.62 19.48 -7.35
C THR A 92 -11.69 19.92 -5.88
N THR A 93 -12.74 20.63 -5.47
CA THR A 93 -12.89 21.16 -4.10
C THR A 93 -13.39 20.12 -3.11
N THR A 94 -14.07 19.09 -3.59
CA THR A 94 -14.45 17.93 -2.78
C THR A 94 -13.74 16.68 -3.28
N GLY A 95 -13.26 15.86 -2.36
CA GLY A 95 -12.60 14.57 -2.65
C GLY A 95 -13.18 13.44 -1.82
N ILE A 96 -12.83 12.23 -2.19
CA ILE A 96 -13.21 11.02 -1.48
C ILE A 96 -11.97 10.19 -1.11
N MET A 97 -11.93 9.73 0.12
CA MET A 97 -10.95 8.74 0.58
C MET A 97 -11.66 7.42 0.82
N THR A 98 -11.17 6.38 0.19
CA THR A 98 -11.74 5.03 0.28
C THR A 98 -10.71 4.04 0.81
N ALA A 99 -11.15 2.83 1.14
CA ALA A 99 -10.26 1.73 1.46
C ALA A 99 -9.99 0.84 0.24
N SER A 100 -8.80 0.25 0.16
CA SER A 100 -8.52 -0.82 -0.80
C SER A 100 -9.10 -2.16 -0.37
N ALA A 101 -9.30 -2.35 0.95
CA ALA A 101 -9.92 -3.54 1.53
C ALA A 101 -11.46 -3.45 1.49
N THR A 102 -12.03 -3.50 0.30
CA THR A 102 -13.47 -3.45 0.03
C THR A 102 -13.83 -4.45 -1.06
N SER A 103 -15.13 -4.73 -1.27
CA SER A 103 -15.54 -5.58 -2.37
C SER A 103 -15.33 -4.89 -3.73
N ASN A 104 -15.14 -5.67 -4.79
CA ASN A 104 -14.97 -5.14 -6.13
C ASN A 104 -16.21 -4.35 -6.59
N GLU A 105 -17.40 -4.79 -6.21
CA GLU A 105 -18.66 -4.14 -6.54
C GLU A 105 -18.78 -2.76 -5.88
N ALA A 106 -18.41 -2.66 -4.60
CA ALA A 106 -18.41 -1.39 -3.88
C ALA A 106 -17.36 -0.41 -4.46
N ALA A 107 -16.17 -0.93 -4.81
CA ALA A 107 -15.12 -0.14 -5.44
C ALA A 107 -15.56 0.39 -6.82
N LEU A 108 -16.16 -0.49 -7.64
CA LEU A 108 -16.70 -0.12 -8.97
C LEU A 108 -17.79 0.94 -8.85
N LEU A 109 -18.75 0.73 -7.95
CA LEU A 109 -19.84 1.68 -7.73
C LEU A 109 -19.31 3.05 -7.29
N THR A 110 -18.37 3.07 -6.34
CA THR A 110 -17.74 4.30 -5.87
C THR A 110 -17.01 5.01 -7.00
N HIS A 111 -16.23 4.28 -7.80
CA HIS A 111 -15.51 4.86 -8.93
C HIS A 111 -16.46 5.46 -9.98
N LYS A 112 -17.52 4.75 -10.37
CA LYS A 112 -18.51 5.25 -11.30
C LYS A 112 -19.20 6.51 -10.75
N TRP A 113 -19.63 6.51 -9.51
CA TRP A 113 -20.27 7.64 -8.87
C TRP A 113 -19.38 8.89 -8.86
N VAL A 114 -18.13 8.74 -8.43
CA VAL A 114 -17.13 9.82 -8.40
C VAL A 114 -16.92 10.41 -9.79
N ARG A 115 -16.75 9.56 -10.81
CA ARG A 115 -16.56 9.99 -12.20
C ARG A 115 -17.78 10.68 -12.78
N MET A 116 -18.98 10.18 -12.50
CA MET A 116 -20.24 10.83 -12.96
C MET A 116 -20.42 12.22 -12.39
N LEU A 117 -19.92 12.50 -11.19
CA LEU A 117 -19.95 13.84 -10.59
C LEU A 117 -18.84 14.77 -11.09
N GLY A 118 -17.86 14.26 -11.83
CA GLY A 118 -16.67 15.02 -12.25
C GLY A 118 -15.66 15.23 -11.12
N MET A 119 -15.81 14.54 -10.01
CA MET A 119 -14.89 14.61 -8.86
C MET A 119 -13.54 14.00 -9.24
N VAL A 120 -12.47 14.78 -9.12
CA VAL A 120 -11.11 14.35 -9.45
C VAL A 120 -10.38 13.77 -8.25
N PRO A 121 -10.40 14.41 -7.05
CA PRO A 121 -9.68 13.89 -5.90
C PRO A 121 -10.31 12.62 -5.37
N MET A 122 -9.75 11.49 -5.75
CA MET A 122 -10.09 10.17 -5.22
C MET A 122 -8.81 9.47 -4.81
N CYS A 123 -8.71 9.06 -3.57
CA CYS A 123 -7.52 8.44 -3.02
C CYS A 123 -7.84 7.22 -2.17
N ASN A 124 -6.96 6.24 -2.24
CA ASN A 124 -6.89 5.11 -1.32
C ASN A 124 -5.46 4.60 -1.24
N GLN A 125 -5.22 3.48 -0.59
CA GLN A 125 -3.88 2.88 -0.47
C GLN A 125 -3.25 2.59 -1.83
N ALA A 126 -4.04 2.25 -2.86
CA ALA A 126 -3.49 1.95 -4.19
C ALA A 126 -2.78 3.15 -4.82
N ASN A 127 -3.26 4.36 -4.58
CA ASN A 127 -2.66 5.58 -5.10
C ASN A 127 -1.36 5.98 -4.35
N THR A 128 -1.35 5.87 -3.02
CA THR A 128 -0.27 6.38 -2.17
C THR A 128 0.77 5.33 -1.79
N TRP A 129 0.43 4.05 -1.87
CA TRP A 129 1.25 2.94 -1.42
C TRP A 129 1.52 1.91 -2.51
N HIS A 130 0.45 1.35 -3.09
CA HIS A 130 0.59 0.28 -4.08
C HIS A 130 1.14 0.80 -5.42
N GLY A 131 0.80 2.03 -5.81
CA GLY A 131 1.27 2.65 -7.04
C GLY A 131 2.80 2.73 -7.16
N PRO A 132 3.52 3.27 -6.17
CA PRO A 132 4.99 3.25 -6.17
C PRO A 132 5.58 1.84 -6.23
N THR A 133 4.99 0.88 -5.53
CA THR A 133 5.41 -0.52 -5.57
C THR A 133 5.19 -1.13 -6.95
N VAL A 134 4.04 -0.89 -7.57
CA VAL A 134 3.75 -1.35 -8.95
C VAL A 134 4.71 -0.70 -9.93
N ALA A 135 4.97 0.59 -9.80
CA ALA A 135 5.89 1.33 -10.67
C ALA A 135 7.34 0.83 -10.60
N SER A 136 7.77 0.28 -9.46
CA SER A 136 9.11 -0.30 -9.31
C SER A 136 9.17 -1.79 -9.69
N LEU A 137 8.19 -2.58 -9.30
CA LEU A 137 8.19 -4.03 -9.56
C LEU A 137 7.87 -4.37 -11.02
N ALA A 138 6.97 -3.62 -11.65
CA ALA A 138 6.56 -3.93 -13.02
C ALA A 138 7.71 -3.83 -14.03
N PRO A 139 8.54 -2.76 -14.07
CA PRO A 139 9.71 -2.67 -14.94
C PRO A 139 10.79 -3.71 -14.60
N SER A 140 10.94 -4.06 -13.31
CA SER A 140 12.00 -4.97 -12.86
C SER A 140 11.64 -6.44 -13.07
N PHE A 141 10.38 -6.82 -12.85
CA PHE A 141 9.92 -8.22 -12.85
C PHE A 141 8.73 -8.50 -13.78
N GLY A 142 8.27 -7.51 -14.53
CA GLY A 142 7.15 -7.62 -15.46
C GLY A 142 5.77 -7.59 -14.80
N ARG A 143 5.70 -7.53 -13.46
CA ARG A 143 4.43 -7.49 -12.71
C ARG A 143 4.55 -6.68 -11.42
N GLY A 144 3.56 -5.86 -11.15
CA GLY A 144 3.49 -5.04 -9.95
C GLY A 144 2.86 -5.77 -8.75
N ALA A 145 3.37 -6.92 -8.37
CA ALA A 145 2.86 -7.72 -7.27
C ALA A 145 4.00 -8.49 -6.58
N MET A 146 3.71 -9.08 -5.42
CA MET A 146 4.63 -9.98 -4.73
C MET A 146 5.16 -11.06 -5.70
N THR A 147 6.47 -11.21 -5.77
CA THR A 147 7.12 -12.11 -6.74
C THR A 147 7.12 -13.57 -6.31
N ASN A 148 7.10 -13.83 -4.99
CA ASN A 148 7.17 -15.16 -4.41
C ASN A 148 5.97 -15.44 -3.50
N ASN A 149 5.81 -16.69 -3.09
CA ASN A 149 4.82 -17.08 -2.08
C ASN A 149 5.38 -16.90 -0.66
N TRP A 150 4.52 -16.65 0.32
CA TRP A 150 4.90 -16.56 1.73
C TRP A 150 5.63 -17.82 2.23
N VAL A 151 5.20 -18.99 1.77
CA VAL A 151 5.78 -20.28 2.16
C VAL A 151 7.24 -20.40 1.74
N ASP A 152 7.65 -19.78 0.64
CA ASP A 152 9.01 -19.83 0.12
C ASP A 152 10.03 -19.10 1.00
N ILE A 153 9.57 -18.17 1.82
CA ILE A 153 10.44 -17.42 2.74
C ILE A 153 11.24 -18.37 3.64
N LYS A 154 10.67 -19.52 4.03
CA LYS A 154 11.36 -20.50 4.86
C LYS A 154 12.64 -21.08 4.22
N ASN A 155 12.77 -20.99 2.90
CA ASN A 155 13.90 -21.52 2.14
C ASN A 155 15.03 -20.47 1.98
N ALA A 156 14.83 -19.24 2.46
CA ALA A 156 15.85 -18.20 2.39
C ALA A 156 16.98 -18.46 3.42
N ASN A 157 18.22 -18.13 3.03
CA ASN A 157 19.37 -18.10 3.94
C ASN A 157 19.54 -16.74 4.60
N LEU A 158 19.07 -15.68 3.93
CA LEU A 158 19.09 -14.31 4.41
C LEU A 158 17.75 -13.64 4.09
N ILE A 159 17.18 -12.95 5.07
CA ILE A 159 15.96 -12.17 4.94
C ILE A 159 16.28 -10.73 5.34
N ILE A 160 16.05 -9.79 4.43
CA ILE A 160 16.15 -8.36 4.69
C ILE A 160 14.74 -7.79 4.76
N VAL A 161 14.39 -7.22 5.91
CA VAL A 161 13.13 -6.50 6.10
C VAL A 161 13.43 -5.01 6.15
N GLN A 162 12.99 -4.29 5.14
CA GLN A 162 13.26 -2.85 5.01
C GLN A 162 11.97 -2.06 5.04
N GLY A 163 11.88 -1.10 5.98
CA GLY A 163 10.75 -0.20 6.13
C GLY A 163 9.43 -0.87 6.51
N GLY A 164 9.47 -2.08 7.04
CA GLY A 164 8.29 -2.86 7.39
C GLY A 164 8.35 -3.50 8.78
N ASN A 165 7.19 -3.80 9.33
CA ASN A 165 7.06 -4.49 10.61
C ASN A 165 6.13 -5.71 10.48
N PRO A 166 6.53 -6.75 9.73
CA PRO A 166 5.68 -7.90 9.48
C PRO A 166 5.34 -8.72 10.74
N ALA A 167 6.15 -8.65 11.80
CA ALA A 167 5.81 -9.30 13.07
C ALA A 167 4.49 -8.78 13.67
N GLU A 168 4.14 -7.51 13.43
CA GLU A 168 2.88 -6.91 13.88
C GLU A 168 1.84 -6.80 12.75
N ALA A 169 2.26 -6.38 11.55
CA ALA A 169 1.34 -6.15 10.44
C ALA A 169 0.91 -7.42 9.70
N HIS A 170 1.80 -8.42 9.63
CA HIS A 170 1.59 -9.68 8.91
C HIS A 170 2.04 -10.90 9.72
N PRO A 171 1.57 -11.09 10.97
CA PRO A 171 2.14 -12.07 11.90
C PRO A 171 2.03 -13.52 11.40
N VAL A 172 0.97 -13.86 10.68
CA VAL A 172 0.79 -15.20 10.09
C VAL A 172 1.80 -15.45 8.97
N GLY A 173 2.08 -14.45 8.14
CA GLY A 173 3.15 -14.52 7.11
C GLY A 173 4.54 -14.53 7.73
N PHE A 174 4.77 -13.77 8.79
CA PHE A 174 6.05 -13.67 9.46
C PHE A 174 6.52 -14.98 10.11
N ARG A 175 5.61 -15.92 10.39
CA ARG A 175 5.95 -17.28 10.82
C ARG A 175 6.96 -17.96 9.88
N TRP A 176 6.84 -17.72 8.58
CA TRP A 176 7.73 -18.32 7.59
C TRP A 176 9.15 -17.75 7.68
N ALA A 177 9.30 -16.48 8.04
CA ALA A 177 10.60 -15.90 8.35
C ALA A 177 11.21 -16.50 9.64
N ILE A 178 10.38 -16.75 10.65
CA ILE A 178 10.83 -17.42 11.87
C ILE A 178 11.20 -18.90 11.60
N GLU A 179 10.47 -19.59 10.71
CA GLU A 179 10.87 -20.96 10.28
C GLU A 179 12.22 -20.92 9.56
N ALA A 180 12.46 -19.98 8.66
CA ALA A 180 13.77 -19.80 8.02
C ALA A 180 14.86 -19.58 9.07
N LYS A 181 14.63 -18.71 10.05
CA LYS A 181 15.58 -18.45 11.13
C LYS A 181 15.90 -19.70 11.95
N LYS A 182 14.90 -20.52 12.26
CA LYS A 182 15.10 -21.81 12.94
C LYS A 182 15.96 -22.78 12.12
N ASN A 183 15.91 -22.65 10.79
CA ASN A 183 16.73 -23.43 9.85
C ASN A 183 18.11 -22.80 9.58
N GLY A 184 18.49 -21.75 10.33
CA GLY A 184 19.81 -21.12 10.24
C GLY A 184 19.87 -19.83 9.43
N ALA A 185 18.76 -19.37 8.84
CA ALA A 185 18.72 -18.10 8.13
C ALA A 185 18.99 -16.91 9.06
N LYS A 186 19.56 -15.85 8.50
CA LYS A 186 19.76 -14.56 9.18
C LYS A 186 18.66 -13.59 8.81
N ILE A 187 18.23 -12.77 9.77
CA ILE A 187 17.27 -11.71 9.57
C ILE A 187 17.94 -10.36 9.85
N ILE A 188 17.93 -9.49 8.85
CA ILE A 188 18.38 -8.09 8.97
C ILE A 188 17.15 -7.19 8.88
N VAL A 189 17.00 -6.26 9.81
CA VAL A 189 15.95 -5.24 9.76
C VAL A 189 16.58 -3.88 9.53
N VAL A 190 16.14 -3.22 8.44
CA VAL A 190 16.57 -1.88 8.07
C VAL A 190 15.38 -0.94 8.28
N ASP A 191 15.38 -0.22 9.37
CA ASP A 191 14.24 0.61 9.78
C ASP A 191 14.71 1.71 10.72
N PRO A 192 14.21 2.95 10.62
CA PRO A 192 14.53 4.02 11.57
C PRO A 192 14.13 3.68 13.01
N ARG A 193 13.11 2.83 13.17
CA ARG A 193 12.54 2.43 14.44
C ARG A 193 12.89 0.98 14.78
N PHE A 194 13.33 0.77 16.02
CA PHE A 194 13.42 -0.58 16.58
C PHE A 194 12.00 -1.10 16.89
N ASN A 195 11.50 -2.02 16.06
CA ASN A 195 10.15 -2.57 16.14
C ASN A 195 10.16 -4.06 16.53
N ARG A 196 8.98 -4.70 16.60
CA ARG A 196 8.89 -6.12 16.98
C ARG A 196 9.55 -7.06 15.98
N THR A 197 9.67 -6.70 14.72
CA THR A 197 10.45 -7.49 13.76
C THR A 197 11.95 -7.36 14.07
N ALA A 198 12.41 -6.16 14.41
CA ALA A 198 13.79 -5.93 14.81
C ALA A 198 14.17 -6.69 16.10
N SER A 199 13.23 -6.88 17.04
CA SER A 199 13.49 -7.60 18.28
C SER A 199 13.87 -9.08 18.10
N VAL A 200 13.57 -9.67 16.96
CA VAL A 200 13.91 -11.06 16.62
C VAL A 200 14.94 -11.15 15.48
N ALA A 201 15.41 -10.01 14.98
CA ALA A 201 16.44 -9.96 13.95
C ALA A 201 17.84 -10.29 14.51
N ASP A 202 18.73 -10.69 13.63
CA ASP A 202 20.14 -10.88 13.95
C ASP A 202 20.90 -9.54 13.89
N LEU A 203 20.40 -8.61 13.08
CA LEU A 203 20.94 -7.26 12.94
C LEU A 203 19.81 -6.25 12.72
N HIS A 204 19.84 -5.16 13.46
CA HIS A 204 19.06 -3.96 13.17
C HIS A 204 19.97 -2.87 12.65
N ALA A 205 19.68 -2.38 11.46
CA ALA A 205 20.39 -1.26 10.83
C ALA A 205 19.47 -0.02 10.85
N PRO A 206 19.62 0.90 11.81
CA PRO A 206 18.84 2.12 11.84
C PRO A 206 19.29 3.04 10.72
N ILE A 207 18.36 3.44 9.87
CA ILE A 207 18.60 4.41 8.80
C ILE A 207 17.77 5.66 9.00
N ARG A 208 18.20 6.77 8.43
CA ARG A 208 17.38 7.96 8.31
C ARG A 208 16.31 7.74 7.26
N SER A 209 15.06 8.15 7.52
CA SER A 209 14.00 8.13 6.51
C SER A 209 14.43 8.85 5.24
N GLY A 210 14.16 8.25 4.07
CA GLY A 210 14.57 8.77 2.76
C GLY A 210 15.99 8.39 2.33
N THR A 211 16.70 7.52 3.06
CA THR A 211 18.06 7.08 2.70
C THR A 211 18.13 5.63 2.23
N ASP A 212 16.99 5.03 1.89
CA ASP A 212 16.91 3.63 1.43
C ASP A 212 17.75 3.38 0.18
N ILE A 213 17.69 4.30 -0.79
CA ILE A 213 18.48 4.22 -2.02
C ILE A 213 19.98 4.21 -1.70
N ALA A 214 20.44 5.12 -0.83
CA ALA A 214 21.86 5.18 -0.44
C ALA A 214 22.33 3.89 0.25
N PHE A 215 21.48 3.30 1.11
CA PHE A 215 21.77 2.02 1.75
C PHE A 215 21.89 0.89 0.71
N LEU A 216 20.91 0.74 -0.17
CA LEU A 216 20.90 -0.32 -1.18
C LEU A 216 22.04 -0.15 -2.19
N MET A 217 22.32 1.08 -2.63
CA MET A 217 23.45 1.36 -3.53
C MET A 217 24.79 1.07 -2.86
N GLY A 218 24.92 1.30 -1.55
CA GLY A 218 26.08 0.91 -0.78
C GLY A 218 26.30 -0.61 -0.76
N VAL A 219 25.23 -1.39 -0.61
CA VAL A 219 25.29 -2.85 -0.68
C VAL A 219 25.70 -3.31 -2.10
N ILE A 220 25.08 -2.76 -3.14
CA ILE A 220 25.40 -3.08 -4.54
C ILE A 220 26.87 -2.75 -4.84
N ARG A 221 27.33 -1.57 -4.44
CA ARG A 221 28.74 -1.15 -4.60
C ARG A 221 29.68 -2.14 -3.95
N TYR A 222 29.44 -2.53 -2.72
CA TYR A 222 30.26 -3.52 -2.01
C TYR A 222 30.33 -4.86 -2.76
N LEU A 223 29.20 -5.37 -3.23
CA LEU A 223 29.14 -6.62 -3.99
C LEU A 223 29.94 -6.55 -5.30
N LEU A 224 29.89 -5.42 -6.00
CA LEU A 224 30.65 -5.19 -7.22
C LEU A 224 32.15 -5.07 -6.94
N GLU A 225 32.55 -4.24 -5.97
CA GLU A 225 33.96 -4.04 -5.61
C GLU A 225 34.65 -5.32 -5.11
N THR A 226 33.89 -6.17 -4.42
CA THR A 226 34.40 -7.45 -3.91
C THR A 226 34.16 -8.64 -4.81
N ASN A 227 33.58 -8.40 -6.01
CA ASN A 227 33.20 -9.44 -6.97
C ASN A 227 32.34 -10.58 -6.38
N GLN A 228 31.45 -10.24 -5.45
CA GLN A 228 30.51 -11.16 -4.80
C GLN A 228 29.12 -11.13 -5.46
N ILE A 229 29.11 -11.09 -6.78
CA ILE A 229 27.86 -11.09 -7.58
C ILE A 229 27.65 -12.47 -8.21
N GLN A 230 26.40 -12.81 -8.45
CA GLN A 230 26.04 -14.01 -9.20
C GLN A 230 26.07 -13.70 -10.70
N HIS A 231 27.24 -13.91 -11.31
CA HIS A 231 27.55 -13.49 -12.69
C HIS A 231 26.54 -13.97 -13.74
N GLU A 232 26.14 -15.24 -13.69
CA GLU A 232 25.16 -15.79 -14.63
C GLU A 232 23.80 -15.11 -14.52
N TYR A 233 23.36 -14.87 -13.28
CA TYR A 233 22.10 -14.17 -13.05
C TYR A 233 22.18 -12.71 -13.54
N VAL A 234 23.24 -11.99 -13.16
CA VAL A 234 23.44 -10.59 -13.56
C VAL A 234 23.48 -10.44 -15.08
N LYS A 235 24.18 -11.35 -15.77
CA LYS A 235 24.33 -11.34 -17.22
C LYS A 235 23.01 -11.63 -17.95
N HIS A 236 22.23 -12.60 -17.50
CA HIS A 236 21.09 -13.10 -18.25
C HIS A 236 19.73 -12.54 -17.81
N TYR A 237 19.63 -12.00 -16.59
CA TYR A 237 18.35 -11.59 -15.99
C TYR A 237 18.31 -10.15 -15.52
N THR A 238 19.37 -9.36 -15.79
CA THR A 238 19.40 -7.92 -15.50
C THR A 238 19.90 -7.12 -16.70
N ASN A 239 19.74 -5.80 -16.63
CA ASN A 239 20.31 -4.89 -17.62
C ASN A 239 21.74 -4.44 -17.31
N ALA A 240 22.38 -4.99 -16.29
CA ALA A 240 23.74 -4.61 -15.88
C ALA A 240 24.82 -4.99 -16.93
N SER A 241 24.51 -5.91 -17.84
CA SER A 241 25.38 -6.28 -18.97
C SER A 241 25.19 -5.41 -20.23
N PHE A 242 24.30 -4.43 -20.21
CA PHE A 242 24.08 -3.55 -21.35
C PHE A 242 25.23 -2.56 -21.48
N LEU A 243 25.60 -2.28 -22.71
CA LEU A 243 26.57 -1.22 -23.00
C LEU A 243 25.93 0.14 -22.76
N ILE A 244 26.66 0.99 -22.07
CA ILE A 244 26.27 2.38 -21.85
C ILE A 244 26.79 3.19 -23.03
N ASP A 245 25.96 4.08 -23.57
CA ASP A 245 26.35 5.02 -24.60
C ASP A 245 27.51 5.92 -24.11
N GLU A 246 28.49 6.21 -24.98
CA GLU A 246 29.65 7.05 -24.63
C GLU A 246 29.27 8.48 -24.26
N GLY A 247 28.13 8.97 -24.74
CA GLY A 247 27.57 10.27 -24.37
C GLY A 247 26.84 10.31 -23.05
N PHE A 248 26.62 9.15 -22.39
CA PHE A 248 25.89 9.08 -21.12
C PHE A 248 26.72 9.75 -20.01
N LYS A 249 26.11 10.73 -19.34
CA LYS A 249 26.71 11.46 -18.24
C LYS A 249 25.68 11.67 -17.13
N PHE A 250 26.21 11.89 -15.93
CA PHE A 250 25.41 12.31 -14.78
C PHE A 250 26.03 13.62 -14.27
N GLU A 251 25.34 14.72 -14.49
CA GLU A 251 25.77 16.07 -14.13
C GLU A 251 24.64 16.76 -13.37
N ASP A 252 24.96 17.47 -12.30
CA ASP A 252 24.02 18.23 -11.45
C ASP A 252 22.79 17.43 -10.93
N GLY A 253 22.96 16.12 -10.73
CA GLY A 253 21.89 15.25 -10.24
C GLY A 253 20.96 14.69 -11.32
N LEU A 254 21.23 14.96 -12.58
CA LEU A 254 20.44 14.50 -13.73
C LEU A 254 21.29 13.68 -14.71
N PHE A 255 20.68 12.70 -15.33
CA PHE A 255 21.30 11.99 -16.46
C PHE A 255 21.14 12.81 -17.74
N VAL A 256 22.06 12.63 -18.67
CA VAL A 256 21.96 13.20 -20.02
C VAL A 256 20.65 12.76 -20.70
N GLY A 257 20.01 13.66 -21.44
CA GLY A 257 18.70 13.40 -22.08
C GLY A 257 17.49 13.81 -21.25
N PHE A 258 17.70 14.42 -20.07
CA PHE A 258 16.60 15.03 -19.34
C PHE A 258 16.07 16.28 -20.08
N ASP A 259 14.78 16.30 -20.35
CA ASP A 259 14.07 17.43 -20.96
C ASP A 259 13.47 18.29 -19.85
N GLU A 260 14.02 19.49 -19.66
CA GLU A 260 13.57 20.41 -18.61
C GLU A 260 12.13 20.93 -18.82
N GLU A 261 11.70 21.07 -20.09
CA GLU A 261 10.34 21.55 -20.39
C GLU A 261 9.30 20.49 -20.10
N LYS A 262 9.60 19.23 -20.38
CA LYS A 262 8.73 18.09 -20.12
C LYS A 262 8.85 17.55 -18.70
N HIS A 263 9.89 17.93 -17.96
CA HIS A 263 10.27 17.34 -16.67
C HIS A 263 10.38 15.81 -16.72
N ALA A 264 10.94 15.27 -17.77
CA ALA A 264 11.03 13.83 -18.04
C ALA A 264 12.23 13.47 -18.92
N TYR A 265 12.58 12.20 -18.96
CA TYR A 265 13.42 11.59 -19.99
C TYR A 265 12.53 11.05 -21.12
N ASP A 266 13.01 11.08 -22.35
CA ASP A 266 12.33 10.49 -23.51
C ASP A 266 12.34 8.95 -23.46
#